data_ef44ee797a3fbbfc4f1a2084e4a5e1a4
#
_entry.id   ef44ee797a3fbbfc4f1a2084e4a5e1a4
#
_cell.length_a   1.000
_cell.length_b   1.000
_cell.length_c   1.000
_cell.angle_alpha   90.00
_cell.angle_beta   90.00
_cell.angle_gamma   90.00
#
_symmetry.space_group_name_H-M   'P 1'
#
loop_
_entity.id
_entity.type
_entity.pdbx_description
1 polymer ?
#
loop_
_entity_poly.entity_id
_entity_poly.type
_entity_poly.pdbx_seq_one_letter_code
_entity_poly.pdbx_strand_id
1 'polypeptide(L)'
;PMAEDTTPTMNLADSEHIECPYRAYTSLHEAGGVGRDPTIGTIVAGYDTLAALARNTGVYSSAITEDDRGPRHMGINSEPVQDDVEEILSNAHPIVNALFTADPPEHTRHRKLISKALSPRSVRALEPQIREITTELIDAFIDRGSVDLIPEFAVPLPVTVIADILGVDRADIWTFKHWGDLMISGNIDLLSHE
;
A
#
# COMPACT_ATOMS: atom_id res chain seq x y z
N PRO A 1 -20.49 23.47 29.37
CA PRO A 1 -20.95 23.26 28.01
C PRO A 1 -19.81 22.57 27.26
N MET A 2 -20.02 21.31 26.86
CA MET A 2 -19.10 20.65 25.92
C MET A 2 -19.24 21.43 24.62
N ALA A 3 -18.10 21.84 24.05
CA ALA A 3 -18.08 22.39 22.71
C ALA A 3 -18.70 21.33 21.75
N GLU A 4 -19.62 21.75 20.89
CA GLU A 4 -20.13 20.89 19.82
C GLU A 4 -18.94 20.42 19.01
N ASP A 5 -18.83 19.12 18.81
CA ASP A 5 -17.81 18.53 17.92
C ASP A 5 -18.16 18.92 16.49
N THR A 6 -17.49 19.94 15.99
CA THR A 6 -17.67 20.47 14.63
C THR A 6 -16.79 19.77 13.60
N THR A 7 -16.19 18.65 13.99
CA THR A 7 -15.32 17.85 13.10
C THR A 7 -16.12 17.39 11.87
N PRO A 8 -15.71 17.73 10.63
CA PRO A 8 -16.44 17.32 9.44
C PRO A 8 -16.44 15.80 9.30
N THR A 9 -17.61 15.28 8.99
CA THR A 9 -17.77 13.84 8.67
C THR A 9 -17.83 13.69 7.16
N MET A 10 -17.06 12.76 6.62
CA MET A 10 -17.06 12.39 5.21
C MET A 10 -16.84 10.89 5.07
N ASN A 11 -17.44 10.29 4.06
CA ASN A 11 -17.22 8.89 3.71
C ASN A 11 -16.32 8.83 2.48
N LEU A 12 -15.07 8.44 2.66
CA LEU A 12 -14.09 8.33 1.55
C LEU A 12 -14.41 7.15 0.61
N ALA A 13 -15.27 6.22 1.03
CA ALA A 13 -15.74 5.11 0.20
C ALA A 13 -16.93 5.48 -0.71
N ASP A 14 -17.50 6.68 -0.59
CA ASP A 14 -18.55 7.13 -1.51
C ASP A 14 -18.01 7.27 -2.93
N SER A 15 -18.81 6.87 -3.92
CA SER A 15 -18.41 6.88 -5.33
C SER A 15 -17.91 8.25 -5.80
N GLU A 16 -18.51 9.36 -5.31
CA GLU A 16 -18.06 10.71 -5.62
C GLU A 16 -16.63 10.97 -5.12
N HIS A 17 -16.28 10.47 -3.93
CA HIS A 17 -14.94 10.64 -3.38
C HIS A 17 -13.90 9.69 -4.01
N ILE A 18 -14.33 8.50 -4.44
CA ILE A 18 -13.47 7.57 -5.19
C ILE A 18 -13.13 8.15 -6.55
N GLU A 19 -14.10 8.72 -7.27
CA GLU A 19 -13.89 9.32 -8.58
C GLU A 19 -13.05 10.60 -8.51
N CYS A 20 -13.29 11.44 -7.49
CA CYS A 20 -12.58 12.71 -7.31
C CYS A 20 -12.35 13.06 -5.83
N PRO A 21 -11.29 12.57 -5.20
CA PRO A 21 -11.04 12.77 -3.77
C PRO A 21 -10.65 14.21 -3.40
N TYR A 22 -10.30 15.05 -4.36
CA TYR A 22 -9.80 16.41 -4.13
C TYR A 22 -10.81 17.32 -3.43
N ARG A 23 -12.10 17.14 -3.66
CA ARG A 23 -13.16 17.93 -2.98
C ARG A 23 -13.18 17.60 -1.48
N ALA A 24 -13.10 16.31 -1.13
CA ALA A 24 -13.01 15.86 0.24
C ALA A 24 -11.76 16.42 0.94
N TYR A 25 -10.61 16.37 0.27
CA TYR A 25 -9.37 16.95 0.80
C TYR A 25 -9.45 18.46 1.00
N THR A 26 -10.07 19.18 0.07
CA THR A 26 -10.28 20.63 0.23
C THR A 26 -11.12 20.93 1.46
N SER A 27 -12.25 20.24 1.64
CA SER A 27 -13.11 20.40 2.81
C SER A 27 -12.40 20.08 4.12
N LEU A 28 -11.54 19.04 4.13
CA LEU A 28 -10.69 18.73 5.29
C LEU A 28 -9.71 19.85 5.62
N HIS A 29 -9.04 20.41 4.61
CA HIS A 29 -8.09 21.50 4.81
C HIS A 29 -8.77 22.76 5.34
N GLU A 30 -9.94 23.12 4.81
CA GLU A 30 -10.74 24.26 5.26
C GLU A 30 -11.23 24.09 6.71
N ALA A 31 -11.48 22.85 7.13
CA ALA A 31 -11.89 22.51 8.49
C ALA A 31 -10.71 22.32 9.48
N GLY A 32 -9.49 22.68 9.09
CA GLY A 32 -8.30 22.56 9.95
C GLY A 32 -7.55 21.24 9.83
N GLY A 33 -7.82 20.44 8.81
CA GLY A 33 -7.05 19.25 8.47
C GLY A 33 -7.41 17.99 9.24
N VAL A 34 -8.50 17.98 10.04
CA VAL A 34 -8.98 16.81 10.76
C VAL A 34 -10.44 16.57 10.43
N GLY A 35 -10.79 15.32 10.14
CA GLY A 35 -12.15 14.88 9.85
C GLY A 35 -12.45 13.50 10.43
N ARG A 36 -13.68 13.05 10.25
CA ARG A 36 -14.11 11.70 10.60
C ARG A 36 -14.71 10.99 9.40
N ASP A 37 -14.32 9.74 9.25
CA ASP A 37 -14.97 8.80 8.35
C ASP A 37 -15.70 7.74 9.20
N PRO A 38 -16.95 7.39 8.88
CA PRO A 38 -17.72 6.43 9.66
C PRO A 38 -17.11 5.02 9.63
N THR A 39 -16.33 4.68 8.62
CA THR A 39 -15.76 3.35 8.42
C THR A 39 -14.34 3.24 8.96
N ILE A 40 -13.48 4.20 8.61
CA ILE A 40 -12.04 4.14 8.94
C ILE A 40 -11.66 5.01 10.15
N GLY A 41 -12.58 5.80 10.68
CA GLY A 41 -12.34 6.60 11.88
C GLY A 41 -11.79 8.01 11.60
N THR A 42 -10.81 8.45 12.35
CA THR A 42 -10.24 9.79 12.22
C THR A 42 -9.38 9.94 10.99
N ILE A 43 -9.68 10.94 10.17
CA ILE A 43 -8.89 11.29 8.99
C ILE A 43 -8.08 12.54 9.31
N VAL A 44 -6.83 12.56 8.89
CA VAL A 44 -5.96 13.72 9.02
C VAL A 44 -5.40 14.09 7.65
N ALA A 45 -5.50 15.35 7.29
CA ALA A 45 -4.94 15.94 6.09
C ALA A 45 -3.95 17.06 6.45
N GLY A 46 -3.03 17.33 5.53
CA GLY A 46 -2.01 18.38 5.71
C GLY A 46 -0.64 17.82 6.07
N TYR A 47 0.36 18.24 5.30
CA TYR A 47 1.72 17.72 5.38
C TYR A 47 2.34 17.87 6.77
N ASP A 48 2.26 19.06 7.36
CA ASP A 48 2.93 19.32 8.65
C ASP A 48 2.31 18.51 9.78
N THR A 49 0.98 18.39 9.79
CA THR A 49 0.26 17.57 10.79
C THR A 49 0.61 16.11 10.63
N LEU A 50 0.56 15.57 9.41
CA LEU A 50 0.94 14.17 9.15
C LEU A 50 2.40 13.90 9.50
N ALA A 51 3.31 14.82 9.18
CA ALA A 51 4.71 14.70 9.53
C ALA A 51 4.95 14.74 11.05
N ALA A 52 4.18 15.53 11.79
CA ALA A 52 4.23 15.57 13.24
C ALA A 52 3.70 14.27 13.88
N LEU A 53 2.56 13.76 13.39
CA LEU A 53 2.00 12.47 13.83
C LEU A 53 2.97 11.32 13.59
N ALA A 54 3.50 11.20 12.39
CA ALA A 54 4.41 10.11 11.99
C ALA A 54 5.73 10.10 12.80
N ARG A 55 6.15 11.25 13.37
CA ARG A 55 7.33 11.33 14.23
C ARG A 55 7.04 11.05 15.70
N ASN A 56 5.79 11.12 16.11
CA ASN A 56 5.39 10.95 17.52
C ASN A 56 5.04 9.50 17.82
N THR A 57 6.03 8.61 17.75
CA THR A 57 5.87 7.18 18.02
C THR A 57 5.56 6.83 19.47
N GLY A 58 5.58 7.81 20.38
CA GLY A 58 5.14 7.61 21.76
C GLY A 58 3.63 7.69 21.95
N VAL A 59 2.91 8.22 20.96
CA VAL A 59 1.43 8.37 20.99
C VAL A 59 0.77 7.60 19.87
N TYR A 60 1.39 7.56 18.69
CA TYR A 60 0.84 6.92 17.50
C TYR A 60 1.65 5.68 17.16
N SER A 61 0.95 4.57 16.94
CA SER A 61 1.50 3.27 16.58
C SER A 61 1.17 2.96 15.12
N SER A 62 2.08 2.28 14.43
CA SER A 62 1.87 1.67 13.12
C SER A 62 1.62 0.17 13.23
N ALA A 63 1.72 -0.40 14.44
CA ALA A 63 1.57 -1.83 14.63
C ALA A 63 0.12 -2.26 14.40
N ILE A 64 -0.06 -3.31 13.62
CA ILE A 64 -1.34 -3.98 13.46
C ILE A 64 -1.57 -4.83 14.71
N THR A 65 -2.63 -4.53 15.46
CA THR A 65 -3.02 -5.28 16.65
C THR A 65 -3.81 -6.53 16.26
N GLU A 66 -4.04 -7.45 17.22
CA GLU A 66 -4.89 -8.62 16.97
C GLU A 66 -6.33 -8.24 16.66
N ASP A 67 -6.82 -7.18 17.28
CA ASP A 67 -8.15 -6.62 17.02
C ASP A 67 -8.25 -5.99 15.62
N ASP A 68 -7.11 -5.52 15.07
CA ASP A 68 -7.01 -4.92 13.75
C ASP A 68 -6.74 -5.95 12.62
N ARG A 69 -6.53 -7.22 12.95
CA ARG A 69 -6.23 -8.28 11.98
C ARG A 69 -7.45 -8.80 11.23
N GLY A 70 -8.63 -8.27 11.52
CA GLY A 70 -9.82 -8.60 10.75
C GLY A 70 -9.84 -7.89 9.39
N PRO A 71 -10.62 -8.40 8.42
CA PRO A 71 -10.80 -7.80 7.10
C PRO A 71 -11.25 -6.33 7.14
N ARG A 72 -11.74 -5.86 8.28
CA ARG A 72 -12.25 -4.50 8.51
C ARG A 72 -11.18 -3.41 8.44
N HIS A 73 -9.93 -3.70 8.72
CA HIS A 73 -8.87 -2.67 8.86
C HIS A 73 -8.00 -2.48 7.62
N MET A 74 -8.16 -3.33 6.61
CA MET A 74 -7.49 -3.15 5.31
C MET A 74 -8.35 -2.39 4.28
N GLY A 75 -9.38 -1.68 4.72
CA GLY A 75 -10.29 -0.91 3.85
C GLY A 75 -11.33 -1.75 3.12
N ILE A 76 -11.51 -2.99 3.53
CA ILE A 76 -12.47 -3.92 2.94
C ILE A 76 -13.80 -3.79 3.67
N ASN A 77 -14.87 -3.66 2.90
CA ASN A 77 -16.25 -3.58 3.36
C ASN A 77 -16.56 -4.63 4.43
N SER A 78 -17.25 -4.19 5.48
CA SER A 78 -17.63 -4.93 6.67
C SER A 78 -18.76 -5.95 6.46
N GLU A 79 -18.71 -6.74 5.39
CA GLU A 79 -19.54 -7.93 5.30
C GLU A 79 -19.04 -8.96 6.34
N PRO A 80 -19.93 -9.70 6.98
CA PRO A 80 -19.51 -10.75 7.91
C PRO A 80 -18.62 -11.76 7.16
N VAL A 81 -17.46 -12.03 7.73
CA VAL A 81 -16.54 -13.05 7.21
C VAL A 81 -17.30 -14.37 7.20
N GLN A 82 -17.38 -15.03 6.04
CA GLN A 82 -18.01 -16.34 5.93
C GLN A 82 -17.20 -17.37 6.72
N ASP A 83 -17.86 -18.40 7.25
CA ASP A 83 -17.24 -19.42 8.10
C ASP A 83 -16.03 -20.10 7.44
N ASP A 84 -16.03 -20.24 6.12
CA ASP A 84 -14.91 -20.79 5.32
C ASP A 84 -13.66 -19.88 5.32
N VAL A 85 -13.86 -18.58 5.36
CA VAL A 85 -12.73 -17.61 5.44
C VAL A 85 -12.10 -17.64 6.84
N GLU A 86 -12.88 -17.83 7.90
CA GLU A 86 -12.35 -17.98 9.25
C GLU A 86 -11.51 -19.25 9.37
N GLU A 87 -11.91 -20.36 8.74
CA GLU A 87 -11.12 -21.60 8.67
C GLU A 87 -9.81 -21.38 7.88
N ILE A 88 -9.85 -20.69 6.74
CA ILE A 88 -8.66 -20.34 5.95
C ILE A 88 -7.70 -19.47 6.77
N LEU A 89 -8.20 -18.42 7.42
CA LEU A 89 -7.39 -17.52 8.22
C LEU A 89 -6.78 -18.22 9.45
N SER A 90 -7.49 -19.17 10.06
CA SER A 90 -6.97 -19.95 11.19
C SER A 90 -5.80 -20.86 10.80
N ASN A 91 -5.74 -21.28 9.55
CA ASN A 91 -4.67 -22.11 8.96
C ASN A 91 -3.60 -21.28 8.24
N ALA A 92 -3.80 -19.98 8.06
CA ALA A 92 -2.86 -19.09 7.42
C ALA A 92 -1.63 -18.82 8.31
N HIS A 93 -0.52 -18.47 7.68
CA HIS A 93 0.63 -17.98 8.43
C HIS A 93 0.29 -16.69 9.18
N PRO A 94 0.70 -16.55 10.44
CA PRO A 94 0.41 -15.34 11.21
C PRO A 94 1.03 -14.12 10.52
N ILE A 95 0.26 -13.04 10.45
CA ILE A 95 0.77 -11.74 9.98
C ILE A 95 1.81 -11.27 10.98
N VAL A 96 3.03 -11.08 10.52
CA VAL A 96 4.13 -10.57 11.33
C VAL A 96 4.27 -9.06 11.09
N ASN A 97 4.21 -8.28 12.16
CA ASN A 97 4.50 -6.85 12.06
C ASN A 97 5.95 -6.65 11.60
N ALA A 98 6.09 -6.03 10.42
CA ALA A 98 7.39 -5.79 9.82
C ALA A 98 7.42 -4.41 9.15
N LEU A 99 8.54 -3.72 9.25
CA LEU A 99 8.80 -2.42 8.66
C LEU A 99 7.66 -1.41 8.89
N PHE A 100 6.74 -1.23 7.91
CA PHE A 100 5.69 -0.19 7.96
C PHE A 100 4.56 -0.50 8.97
N THR A 101 4.46 -1.75 9.43
CA THR A 101 3.51 -2.18 10.46
C THR A 101 4.18 -2.42 11.81
N ALA A 102 5.43 -2.02 11.99
CA ALA A 102 6.17 -2.20 13.23
C ALA A 102 6.53 -0.85 13.86
N ASP A 103 6.55 -0.81 15.17
CA ASP A 103 7.04 0.32 15.95
C ASP A 103 8.52 0.14 16.39
N PRO A 104 9.20 1.20 16.83
CA PRO A 104 10.49 1.05 17.46
C PRO A 104 10.41 0.16 18.74
N PRO A 105 11.42 -0.73 18.98
CA PRO A 105 12.72 -0.82 18.32
C PRO A 105 12.74 -1.68 17.04
N GLU A 106 11.74 -2.55 16.80
CA GLU A 106 11.69 -3.49 15.67
C GLU A 106 11.72 -2.77 14.34
N HIS A 107 10.90 -1.73 14.15
CA HIS A 107 10.94 -0.86 12.98
C HIS A 107 12.37 -0.38 12.69
N THR A 108 13.06 0.11 13.72
CA THR A 108 14.42 0.65 13.56
C THR A 108 15.40 -0.43 13.09
N ARG A 109 15.25 -1.66 13.59
CA ARG A 109 16.07 -2.81 13.18
C ARG A 109 15.81 -3.18 11.73
N HIS A 110 14.53 -3.35 11.34
CA HIS A 110 14.14 -3.71 9.97
C HIS A 110 14.58 -2.64 8.98
N ARG A 111 14.33 -1.37 9.29
CA ARG A 111 14.72 -0.25 8.43
C ARG A 111 16.22 -0.17 8.19
N LYS A 112 17.05 -0.43 9.21
CA LYS A 112 18.51 -0.48 9.05
C LYS A 112 18.96 -1.58 8.07
N LEU A 113 18.34 -2.76 8.12
CA LEU A 113 18.65 -3.86 7.20
C LEU A 113 18.32 -3.47 5.75
N ILE A 114 17.10 -2.98 5.51
CA ILE A 114 16.64 -2.57 4.19
C ILE A 114 17.46 -1.38 3.67
N SER A 115 17.73 -0.38 4.51
CA SER A 115 18.53 0.79 4.11
C SER A 115 19.97 0.42 3.75
N LYS A 116 20.51 -0.67 4.29
CA LYS A 116 21.82 -1.19 3.89
C LYS A 116 21.77 -1.84 2.51
N ALA A 117 20.74 -2.65 2.25
CA ALA A 117 20.54 -3.31 0.95
C ALA A 117 20.24 -2.29 -0.16
N LEU A 118 19.35 -1.33 0.10
CA LEU A 118 18.94 -0.27 -0.83
C LEU A 118 19.72 1.03 -0.59
N SER A 119 21.01 0.93 -0.32
CA SER A 119 21.87 2.11 -0.18
C SER A 119 21.96 2.90 -1.50
N PRO A 120 22.26 4.23 -1.47
CA PRO A 120 22.44 5.01 -2.70
C PRO A 120 23.52 4.45 -3.64
N ARG A 121 24.49 3.74 -3.09
CA ARG A 121 25.52 3.04 -3.90
C ARG A 121 24.93 1.81 -4.58
N SER A 122 24.18 0.99 -3.85
CA SER A 122 23.52 -0.21 -4.40
C SER A 122 22.52 0.17 -5.49
N VAL A 123 21.70 1.20 -5.24
CA VAL A 123 20.72 1.69 -6.23
C VAL A 123 21.40 2.20 -7.50
N ARG A 124 22.48 2.98 -7.38
CA ARG A 124 23.25 3.42 -8.56
C ARG A 124 23.86 2.26 -9.34
N ALA A 125 24.24 1.19 -8.68
CA ALA A 125 24.79 0.01 -9.35
C ALA A 125 23.75 -0.74 -10.22
N LEU A 126 22.45 -0.52 -9.99
CA LEU A 126 21.38 -1.10 -10.81
C LEU A 126 21.13 -0.31 -12.11
N GLU A 127 21.65 0.91 -12.25
CA GLU A 127 21.36 1.76 -13.41
C GLU A 127 21.63 1.08 -14.76
N PRO A 128 22.76 0.39 -14.98
CA PRO A 128 23.00 -0.29 -16.26
C PRO A 128 21.94 -1.35 -16.58
N GLN A 129 21.57 -2.16 -15.57
CA GLN A 129 20.54 -3.19 -15.71
C GLN A 129 19.15 -2.60 -15.96
N ILE A 130 18.78 -1.52 -15.26
CA ILE A 130 17.52 -0.82 -15.49
C ILE A 130 17.45 -0.27 -16.92
N ARG A 131 18.57 0.25 -17.44
CA ARG A 131 18.65 0.73 -18.84
C ARG A 131 18.47 -0.41 -19.84
N GLU A 132 19.08 -1.57 -19.59
CA GLU A 132 18.92 -2.76 -20.42
C GLU A 132 17.46 -3.22 -20.46
N ILE A 133 16.83 -3.43 -19.32
CA ILE A 133 15.41 -3.80 -19.22
C ILE A 133 14.51 -2.76 -19.91
N THR A 134 14.81 -1.47 -19.73
CA THR A 134 14.08 -0.38 -20.38
C THR A 134 14.15 -0.49 -21.91
N THR A 135 15.35 -0.75 -22.43
CA THR A 135 15.57 -0.90 -23.88
C THR A 135 14.83 -2.12 -24.42
N GLU A 136 14.95 -3.28 -23.75
CA GLU A 136 14.23 -4.51 -24.13
C GLU A 136 12.71 -4.29 -24.21
N LEU A 137 12.13 -3.60 -23.21
CA LEU A 137 10.68 -3.32 -23.18
C LEU A 137 10.29 -2.37 -24.31
N ILE A 138 11.06 -1.33 -24.60
CA ILE A 138 10.77 -0.38 -25.68
C ILE A 138 10.88 -1.07 -27.03
N ASP A 139 11.94 -1.86 -27.26
CA ASP A 139 12.16 -2.58 -28.51
C ASP A 139 11.02 -3.57 -28.82
N ALA A 140 10.39 -4.12 -27.77
CA ALA A 140 9.25 -5.03 -27.96
C ALA A 140 8.01 -4.39 -28.61
N PHE A 141 7.85 -3.07 -28.53
CA PHE A 141 6.67 -2.40 -29.08
C PHE A 141 6.94 -1.25 -30.06
N ILE A 142 8.20 -0.78 -30.18
CA ILE A 142 8.50 0.44 -30.93
C ILE A 142 8.03 0.40 -32.40
N ASP A 143 8.10 -0.76 -33.04
CA ASP A 143 7.71 -0.94 -34.42
C ASP A 143 6.19 -1.00 -34.63
N ARG A 144 5.39 -1.13 -33.58
CA ARG A 144 3.92 -1.22 -33.65
C ARG A 144 3.24 0.13 -33.83
N GLY A 145 3.94 1.23 -33.59
CA GLY A 145 3.43 2.61 -33.72
C GLY A 145 2.42 3.03 -32.65
N SER A 146 1.89 2.12 -31.84
CA SER A 146 1.01 2.38 -30.68
C SER A 146 1.22 1.30 -29.61
N VAL A 147 1.03 1.66 -28.35
CA VAL A 147 1.24 0.78 -27.19
C VAL A 147 0.33 1.18 -26.03
N ASP A 148 -0.12 0.22 -25.26
CA ASP A 148 -0.63 0.48 -23.91
C ASP A 148 0.57 0.46 -22.94
N LEU A 149 0.99 1.65 -22.50
CA LEU A 149 2.16 1.81 -21.66
C LEU A 149 2.04 1.15 -20.30
N ILE A 150 0.84 0.98 -19.76
CA ILE A 150 0.66 0.42 -18.41
C ILE A 150 1.09 -1.05 -18.38
N PRO A 151 0.46 -1.97 -19.12
CA PRO A 151 0.82 -3.38 -19.08
C PRO A 151 2.15 -3.69 -19.79
N GLU A 152 2.57 -2.87 -20.77
CA GLU A 152 3.72 -3.22 -21.60
C GLU A 152 5.03 -2.53 -21.19
N PHE A 153 4.96 -1.52 -20.32
CA PHE A 153 6.15 -0.81 -19.86
C PHE A 153 6.12 -0.46 -18.36
N ALA A 154 5.09 0.27 -17.91
CA ALA A 154 5.07 0.84 -16.57
C ALA A 154 4.97 -0.22 -15.45
N VAL A 155 4.31 -1.35 -15.72
CA VAL A 155 4.22 -2.49 -14.81
C VAL A 155 5.45 -3.40 -14.92
N PRO A 156 5.85 -3.92 -16.11
CA PRO A 156 6.95 -4.87 -16.18
C PRO A 156 8.30 -4.29 -15.76
N LEU A 157 8.58 -3.02 -16.02
CA LEU A 157 9.87 -2.42 -15.65
C LEU A 157 10.17 -2.52 -14.14
N PRO A 158 9.40 -1.95 -13.23
CA PRO A 158 9.68 -2.03 -11.81
C PRO A 158 9.56 -3.45 -11.24
N VAL A 159 8.61 -4.25 -11.73
CA VAL A 159 8.43 -5.63 -11.29
C VAL A 159 9.66 -6.47 -11.60
N THR A 160 10.22 -6.35 -12.81
CA THR A 160 11.45 -7.06 -13.20
C THR A 160 12.64 -6.61 -12.36
N VAL A 161 12.80 -5.30 -12.13
CA VAL A 161 13.91 -4.79 -11.30
C VAL A 161 13.82 -5.31 -9.86
N ILE A 162 12.61 -5.34 -9.27
CA ILE A 162 12.43 -5.85 -7.91
C ILE A 162 12.66 -7.37 -7.87
N ALA A 163 12.14 -8.11 -8.85
CA ALA A 163 12.33 -9.55 -8.95
C ALA A 163 13.83 -9.91 -9.04
N ASP A 164 14.59 -9.20 -9.86
CA ASP A 164 16.04 -9.39 -10.00
C ASP A 164 16.78 -9.07 -8.69
N ILE A 165 16.39 -8.01 -7.94
CA ILE A 165 16.98 -7.69 -6.63
C ILE A 165 16.69 -8.79 -5.60
N LEU A 166 15.52 -9.40 -5.66
CA LEU A 166 15.11 -10.48 -4.74
C LEU A 166 15.62 -11.86 -5.18
N GLY A 167 16.17 -11.98 -6.39
CA GLY A 167 16.64 -13.24 -6.94
C GLY A 167 15.52 -14.17 -7.43
N VAL A 168 14.38 -13.60 -7.81
CA VAL A 168 13.26 -14.33 -8.42
C VAL A 168 13.63 -14.68 -9.86
N ASP A 169 13.38 -15.93 -10.28
CA ASP A 169 13.59 -16.33 -11.67
C ASP A 169 12.69 -15.51 -12.61
N ARG A 170 13.23 -15.13 -13.77
CA ARG A 170 12.48 -14.37 -14.78
C ARG A 170 11.24 -15.12 -15.29
N ALA A 171 11.26 -16.45 -15.25
CA ALA A 171 10.10 -17.28 -15.58
C ALA A 171 8.93 -17.08 -14.60
N ASP A 172 9.22 -16.72 -13.35
CA ASP A 172 8.25 -16.59 -12.27
C ASP A 172 7.81 -15.14 -12.00
N ILE A 173 8.31 -14.17 -12.78
CA ILE A 173 8.03 -12.73 -12.55
C ILE A 173 6.53 -12.43 -12.48
N TRP A 174 5.73 -13.01 -13.37
CA TRP A 174 4.29 -12.75 -13.39
C TRP A 174 3.55 -13.42 -12.23
N THR A 175 3.99 -14.59 -11.80
CA THR A 175 3.51 -15.24 -10.58
C THR A 175 3.85 -14.39 -9.34
N PHE A 176 5.09 -13.90 -9.28
CA PHE A 176 5.54 -12.99 -8.23
C PHE A 176 4.72 -11.67 -8.21
N LYS A 177 4.47 -11.09 -9.37
CA LYS A 177 3.61 -9.90 -9.50
C LYS A 177 2.18 -10.20 -9.01
N HIS A 178 1.61 -11.32 -9.41
CA HIS A 178 0.27 -11.73 -8.98
C HIS A 178 0.17 -11.87 -7.45
N TRP A 179 1.14 -12.48 -6.80
CA TRP A 179 1.19 -12.54 -5.33
C TRP A 179 1.28 -11.15 -4.69
N GLY A 180 2.06 -10.25 -5.30
CA GLY A 180 2.13 -8.86 -4.84
C GLY A 180 0.79 -8.14 -4.94
N ASP A 181 0.06 -8.33 -6.03
CA ASP A 181 -1.28 -7.75 -6.21
C ASP A 181 -2.27 -8.28 -5.16
N LEU A 182 -2.27 -9.58 -4.91
CA LEU A 182 -3.11 -10.19 -3.87
C LEU A 182 -2.81 -9.64 -2.48
N MET A 183 -1.53 -9.44 -2.15
CA MET A 183 -1.13 -8.88 -0.86
C MET A 183 -1.55 -7.42 -0.67
N ILE A 184 -1.57 -6.63 -1.75
CA ILE A 184 -1.85 -5.19 -1.67
C ILE A 184 -3.34 -4.91 -1.85
N SER A 185 -4.03 -5.68 -2.72
CA SER A 185 -5.44 -5.42 -3.04
C SER A 185 -6.35 -5.58 -1.83
N GLY A 186 -5.95 -6.39 -0.86
CA GLY A 186 -6.79 -6.70 0.29
C GLY A 186 -8.17 -7.28 -0.10
N ASN A 187 -8.37 -7.54 -1.38
CA ASN A 187 -9.64 -7.91 -1.97
C ASN A 187 -9.74 -9.42 -2.02
N ILE A 188 -10.45 -9.97 -1.06
CA ILE A 188 -10.89 -11.37 -1.07
C ILE A 188 -11.80 -11.64 -2.30
N ASP A 189 -12.49 -10.63 -2.79
CA ASP A 189 -13.35 -10.73 -3.99
C ASP A 189 -12.58 -11.12 -5.28
N LEU A 190 -11.26 -10.87 -5.36
CA LEU A 190 -10.46 -11.34 -6.48
C LEU A 190 -10.16 -12.85 -6.44
N LEU A 191 -10.37 -13.50 -5.30
CA LEU A 191 -10.19 -14.94 -5.14
C LEU A 191 -11.46 -15.74 -5.49
N SER A 192 -12.60 -15.08 -5.69
CA SER A 192 -13.91 -15.72 -5.91
C SER A 192 -14.28 -15.91 -7.39
N HIS A 193 -13.40 -15.60 -8.33
CA HIS A 193 -13.71 -15.60 -9.77
C HIS A 193 -12.74 -16.45 -10.63
N GLU A 194 -12.21 -17.57 -10.06
CA GLU A 194 -11.65 -18.66 -10.89
C GLU A 194 -12.29 -20.01 -10.57
#